data_ec0d8a87711732d760a0b7982035054b
#
_entry.id   ec0d8a87711732d760a0b7982035054b
#
_cell.length_a   1.000
_cell.length_b   1.000
_cell.length_c   1.000
_cell.angle_alpha   90.00
_cell.angle_beta   90.00
_cell.angle_gamma   90.00
#
_symmetry.space_group_name_H-M   'P 1'
#
loop_
_entity.id
_entity.type
_entity.pdbx_description
1 polymer ?
#
loop_
_entity_poly.entity_id
_entity_poly.type
_entity_poly.pdbx_seq_one_letter_code
_entity_poly.pdbx_strand_id
1 'polypeptide(L)'
;SRLLPCLLLTLGSTTASTAQKYSVATLADSLQQNAQAVVRLYETDFQYNSPSSATAWHDIVVTLLDRRGARHADLVCYVDMFSSLKSFSAEICDASGRVIRKLGKGDLNYTEYSQHLADDAAYYWLEPPLSVFPCTVRYRYETAHKNGMFGTLRFVPLSTDIGVALEKARFRLSTPAGYAFNCRCTPFPVEPVRHTDRGRDNYEWTFPSRTAVLDEPLIPPARERLPILYFAPSEFTYDKTQGNMQDWPRFGVWMDGLLAGRGQLPPALQAEIHDLTDTIPDKRRKIEALYRYLGRTTRYVSIQLGIGGWQPMDAATVYANKFGDCKALSNYLHAMLAACDIESFYTIIHTQNKHIPRDFATPAIANHAILGVPCQRDTLWLG
;
A
#
# COMPACT_ATOMS: atom_id res chain seq x y z
N SER A 1 -68.84 30.08 -23.66
CA SER A 1 -67.99 28.91 -24.02
C SER A 1 -66.81 29.39 -24.80
N ARG A 2 -65.64 29.43 -24.13
CA ARG A 2 -64.34 29.57 -24.75
C ARG A 2 -63.44 28.48 -24.16
N LEU A 3 -63.14 27.49 -24.95
CA LEU A 3 -62.15 26.45 -24.68
C LEU A 3 -60.75 27.03 -24.81
N LEU A 4 -59.96 27.02 -23.72
CA LEU A 4 -58.50 27.21 -23.77
C LEU A 4 -57.82 25.86 -24.09
N PRO A 5 -56.85 25.82 -25.01
CA PRO A 5 -56.05 24.62 -25.16
C PRO A 5 -54.97 24.56 -24.09
N CYS A 6 -54.93 23.45 -23.37
CA CYS A 6 -53.90 23.10 -22.39
C CYS A 6 -52.61 22.68 -23.15
N LEU A 7 -51.60 23.54 -23.11
CA LEU A 7 -50.27 23.23 -23.70
C LEU A 7 -49.51 22.32 -22.69
N LEU A 8 -49.45 21.03 -22.96
CA LEU A 8 -48.57 20.10 -22.24
C LEU A 8 -47.14 20.41 -22.64
N LEU A 9 -46.42 21.13 -21.78
CA LEU A 9 -44.95 21.19 -21.81
C LEU A 9 -44.41 19.86 -21.32
N THR A 10 -43.98 18.98 -22.24
CA THR A 10 -43.14 17.83 -21.94
C THR A 10 -41.75 18.33 -21.59
N LEU A 11 -41.45 18.42 -20.29
CA LEU A 11 -40.07 18.52 -19.80
C LEU A 11 -39.32 17.24 -20.18
N GLY A 12 -38.67 17.27 -21.30
CA GLY A 12 -37.67 16.29 -21.67
C GLY A 12 -36.48 16.43 -20.74
N SER A 13 -36.44 15.66 -19.65
CA SER A 13 -35.25 15.47 -18.85
C SER A 13 -34.20 14.79 -19.72
N THR A 14 -33.27 15.58 -20.26
CA THR A 14 -32.01 15.07 -20.84
C THR A 14 -31.15 14.49 -19.74
N THR A 15 -31.40 13.25 -19.38
CA THR A 15 -30.34 12.40 -18.80
C THR A 15 -29.33 12.21 -19.90
N ALA A 16 -28.32 13.08 -19.96
CA ALA A 16 -27.13 12.82 -20.77
C ALA A 16 -26.59 11.48 -20.27
N SER A 17 -26.77 10.45 -21.05
CA SER A 17 -26.42 9.08 -20.72
C SER A 17 -24.93 9.03 -20.39
N THR A 18 -24.56 8.51 -19.22
CA THR A 18 -23.19 8.16 -18.84
C THR A 18 -22.49 7.33 -19.92
N ALA A 19 -23.21 6.65 -20.76
CA ALA A 19 -22.75 5.91 -21.93
C ALA A 19 -21.95 6.77 -22.92
N GLN A 20 -22.37 8.01 -23.19
CA GLN A 20 -21.69 8.88 -24.16
C GLN A 20 -20.34 9.40 -23.65
N LYS A 21 -20.15 9.48 -22.33
CA LYS A 21 -18.95 10.05 -21.68
C LYS A 21 -17.69 9.22 -21.94
N TYR A 22 -17.80 7.91 -22.01
CA TYR A 22 -16.67 7.01 -22.16
C TYR A 22 -16.64 6.28 -23.51
N SER A 23 -17.29 6.83 -24.52
CA SER A 23 -17.13 6.39 -25.90
C SER A 23 -15.67 6.50 -26.32
N VAL A 24 -15.15 5.52 -27.06
CA VAL A 24 -13.79 5.56 -27.60
C VAL A 24 -13.57 6.76 -28.52
N ALA A 25 -14.62 7.18 -29.23
CA ALA A 25 -14.58 8.36 -30.10
C ALA A 25 -14.31 9.69 -29.35
N THR A 26 -14.45 9.71 -28.02
CA THR A 26 -14.12 10.91 -27.20
C THR A 26 -12.68 10.92 -26.69
N LEU A 27 -11.89 9.87 -27.00
CA LEU A 27 -10.47 9.81 -26.65
C LEU A 27 -9.66 10.73 -27.54
N ALA A 28 -8.79 11.53 -26.93
CA ALA A 28 -7.81 12.31 -27.70
C ALA A 28 -6.84 11.37 -28.43
N ASP A 29 -6.51 11.69 -29.68
CA ASP A 29 -5.58 10.90 -30.51
C ASP A 29 -4.22 10.71 -29.84
N SER A 30 -3.72 11.74 -29.14
CA SER A 30 -2.45 11.69 -28.42
C SER A 30 -2.41 10.62 -27.33
N LEU A 31 -3.55 10.27 -26.70
CA LEU A 31 -3.64 9.22 -25.69
C LEU A 31 -3.74 7.83 -26.29
N GLN A 32 -4.06 7.72 -27.57
CA GLN A 32 -4.12 6.44 -28.28
C GLN A 32 -2.76 6.04 -28.88
N GLN A 33 -1.84 7.01 -29.05
CA GLN A 33 -0.50 6.73 -29.56
C GLN A 33 0.28 5.82 -28.61
N ASN A 34 0.85 4.73 -29.12
CA ASN A 34 1.61 3.72 -28.37
C ASN A 34 0.82 3.03 -27.26
N ALA A 35 -0.48 3.29 -27.12
CA ALA A 35 -1.31 2.75 -26.07
C ALA A 35 -1.99 1.43 -26.49
N GLN A 36 -2.02 0.48 -25.60
CA GLN A 36 -2.88 -0.72 -25.62
C GLN A 36 -4.13 -0.49 -24.76
N ALA A 37 -3.98 0.37 -23.74
CA ALA A 37 -5.04 0.77 -22.83
C ALA A 37 -4.91 2.26 -22.44
N VAL A 38 -6.03 2.87 -22.08
CA VAL A 38 -6.08 4.24 -21.55
C VAL A 38 -6.87 4.25 -20.25
N VAL A 39 -6.23 4.62 -19.17
CA VAL A 39 -6.91 4.92 -17.90
C VAL A 39 -7.62 6.27 -18.05
N ARG A 40 -8.94 6.21 -18.35
CA ARG A 40 -9.78 7.40 -18.57
C ARG A 40 -10.02 8.19 -17.28
N LEU A 41 -10.14 7.45 -16.20
CA LEU A 41 -10.37 7.98 -14.88
C LEU A 41 -9.74 7.05 -13.83
N TYR A 42 -9.01 7.63 -12.90
CA TYR A 42 -8.60 6.95 -11.68
C TYR A 42 -8.87 7.89 -10.50
N GLU A 43 -9.99 7.72 -9.84
CA GLU A 43 -10.38 8.56 -8.71
C GLU A 43 -10.43 7.73 -7.43
N THR A 44 -9.90 8.30 -6.35
CA THR A 44 -10.05 7.78 -5.00
C THR A 44 -10.44 8.91 -4.06
N ASP A 45 -11.52 8.71 -3.33
CA ASP A 45 -11.97 9.55 -2.23
C ASP A 45 -11.69 8.83 -0.94
N PHE A 46 -10.73 9.31 -0.16
CA PHE A 46 -10.35 8.75 1.12
C PHE A 46 -10.82 9.63 2.27
N GLN A 47 -11.71 9.12 3.08
CA GLN A 47 -12.22 9.80 4.25
C GLN A 47 -11.58 9.22 5.51
N TYR A 48 -10.68 9.97 6.11
CA TYR A 48 -10.10 9.68 7.41
C TYR A 48 -11.07 10.16 8.49
N ASN A 49 -11.63 9.24 9.28
CA ASN A 49 -12.64 9.57 10.29
C ASN A 49 -12.01 9.75 11.68
N SER A 50 -11.01 8.95 12.01
CA SER A 50 -10.25 8.97 13.27
C SER A 50 -8.94 8.21 13.10
N PRO A 51 -8.00 8.23 14.07
CA PRO A 51 -6.79 7.41 14.06
C PRO A 51 -7.05 5.90 13.88
N SER A 52 -8.27 5.44 14.11
CA SER A 52 -8.66 4.02 14.03
C SER A 52 -9.67 3.70 12.91
N SER A 53 -10.11 4.69 12.11
CA SER A 53 -11.19 4.47 11.14
C SER A 53 -11.07 5.33 9.90
N ALA A 54 -11.21 4.70 8.73
CA ALA A 54 -11.29 5.38 7.45
C ALA A 54 -12.18 4.62 6.46
N THR A 55 -12.64 5.31 5.42
CA THR A 55 -13.39 4.75 4.30
C THR A 55 -12.82 5.29 3.00
N ALA A 56 -12.72 4.45 1.98
CA ALA A 56 -12.28 4.87 0.65
C ALA A 56 -13.27 4.43 -0.43
N TRP A 57 -13.55 5.33 -1.36
CA TRP A 57 -14.35 5.08 -2.56
C TRP A 57 -13.46 5.21 -3.78
N HIS A 58 -13.61 4.27 -4.69
CA HIS A 58 -12.81 4.18 -5.90
C HIS A 58 -13.72 4.21 -7.14
N ASP A 59 -13.34 4.99 -8.14
CA ASP A 59 -13.97 5.03 -9.46
C ASP A 59 -12.86 4.96 -10.52
N ILE A 60 -12.75 3.81 -11.18
CA ILE A 60 -11.68 3.51 -12.12
C ILE A 60 -12.32 3.18 -13.47
N VAL A 61 -11.87 3.86 -14.53
CA VAL A 61 -12.34 3.64 -15.90
C VAL A 61 -11.17 3.40 -16.81
N VAL A 62 -11.13 2.25 -17.46
CA VAL A 62 -10.07 1.85 -18.38
C VAL A 62 -10.67 1.52 -19.74
N THR A 63 -10.23 2.19 -20.78
CA THR A 63 -10.53 1.84 -22.16
C THR A 63 -9.41 0.95 -22.70
N LEU A 64 -9.78 -0.19 -23.23
CA LEU A 64 -8.90 -1.18 -23.84
C LEU A 64 -9.01 -0.99 -25.35
N LEU A 65 -7.94 -0.60 -26.01
CA LEU A 65 -7.94 -0.29 -27.44
C LEU A 65 -7.91 -1.57 -28.30
N ASP A 66 -7.23 -2.60 -27.78
CA ASP A 66 -7.17 -3.91 -28.42
C ASP A 66 -7.00 -5.03 -27.38
N ARG A 67 -6.92 -6.28 -27.84
CA ARG A 67 -6.79 -7.46 -26.96
C ARG A 67 -5.50 -7.45 -26.12
N ARG A 68 -4.42 -6.83 -26.56
CA ARG A 68 -3.15 -6.73 -25.81
C ARG A 68 -3.31 -5.92 -24.54
N GLY A 69 -4.26 -4.96 -24.55
CA GLY A 69 -4.60 -4.16 -23.40
C GLY A 69 -5.41 -4.89 -22.31
N ALA A 70 -5.97 -6.06 -22.57
CA ALA A 70 -6.93 -6.75 -21.68
C ALA A 70 -6.45 -6.86 -20.23
N ARG A 71 -5.18 -7.23 -20.02
CA ARG A 71 -4.55 -7.35 -18.69
C ARG A 71 -4.59 -6.05 -17.84
N HIS A 72 -4.75 -4.90 -18.48
CA HIS A 72 -4.82 -3.60 -17.77
C HIS A 72 -6.22 -3.31 -17.21
N ALA A 73 -7.19 -4.18 -17.48
CA ALA A 73 -8.49 -4.15 -16.85
C ALA A 73 -8.61 -5.10 -15.66
N ASP A 74 -7.59 -5.89 -15.33
CA ASP A 74 -7.64 -6.76 -14.17
C ASP A 74 -7.72 -5.94 -12.89
N LEU A 75 -8.67 -6.30 -12.02
CA LEU A 75 -8.84 -5.65 -10.72
C LEU A 75 -8.32 -6.56 -9.61
N VAL A 76 -7.56 -5.98 -8.71
CA VAL A 76 -7.17 -6.61 -7.44
C VAL A 76 -7.45 -5.65 -6.29
N CYS A 77 -8.24 -6.09 -5.32
CA CYS A 77 -8.53 -5.35 -4.10
C CYS A 77 -8.03 -6.15 -2.90
N TYR A 78 -6.93 -5.71 -2.29
CA TYR A 78 -6.37 -6.32 -1.09
C TYR A 78 -7.24 -6.00 0.14
N VAL A 79 -7.42 -7.01 0.98
CA VAL A 79 -8.09 -6.92 2.28
C VAL A 79 -7.32 -7.73 3.31
N ASP A 80 -7.46 -7.36 4.57
CA ASP A 80 -6.85 -8.02 5.72
C ASP A 80 -7.80 -7.91 6.92
N MET A 81 -7.35 -8.27 8.12
CA MET A 81 -8.18 -8.13 9.32
C MET A 81 -8.53 -6.66 9.65
N PHE A 82 -7.81 -5.69 9.10
CA PHE A 82 -8.02 -4.26 9.32
C PHE A 82 -8.79 -3.58 8.18
N SER A 83 -9.01 -4.26 7.07
CA SER A 83 -9.66 -3.71 5.87
C SER A 83 -10.68 -4.67 5.28
N SER A 84 -11.73 -4.13 4.68
CA SER A 84 -12.81 -4.92 4.08
C SER A 84 -13.41 -4.24 2.88
N LEU A 85 -13.77 -5.03 1.86
CA LEU A 85 -14.54 -4.59 0.71
C LEU A 85 -16.03 -4.50 1.08
N LYS A 86 -16.61 -3.29 1.07
CA LYS A 86 -18.00 -3.03 1.43
C LYS A 86 -18.96 -3.19 0.25
N SER A 87 -18.65 -2.53 -0.85
CA SER A 87 -19.45 -2.57 -2.07
C SER A 87 -18.55 -2.73 -3.29
N PHE A 88 -19.12 -3.29 -4.35
CA PHE A 88 -18.45 -3.43 -5.64
C PHE A 88 -19.49 -3.45 -6.76
N SER A 89 -19.17 -2.75 -7.84
CA SER A 89 -19.86 -2.86 -9.11
C SER A 89 -18.91 -2.61 -10.27
N ALA A 90 -19.12 -3.31 -11.38
CA ALA A 90 -18.40 -3.03 -12.62
C ALA A 90 -19.36 -3.00 -13.83
N GLU A 91 -18.99 -2.21 -14.82
CA GLU A 91 -19.70 -2.08 -16.08
C GLU A 91 -18.71 -2.26 -17.22
N ILE A 92 -19.05 -3.13 -18.18
CA ILE A 92 -18.31 -3.27 -19.44
C ILE A 92 -19.13 -2.59 -20.52
N CYS A 93 -18.49 -1.66 -21.24
CA CYS A 93 -19.12 -0.90 -22.31
C CYS A 93 -18.48 -1.23 -23.65
N ASP A 94 -19.25 -1.19 -24.73
CA ASP A 94 -18.74 -1.26 -26.11
C ASP A 94 -18.03 0.05 -26.52
N ALA A 95 -17.50 0.12 -27.73
CA ALA A 95 -16.79 1.27 -28.26
C ALA A 95 -17.62 2.56 -28.26
N SER A 96 -18.95 2.46 -28.32
CA SER A 96 -19.87 3.61 -28.26
C SER A 96 -20.12 4.12 -26.83
N GLY A 97 -19.65 3.39 -25.81
CA GLY A 97 -19.90 3.65 -24.40
C GLY A 97 -21.19 3.05 -23.88
N ARG A 98 -21.91 2.24 -24.69
CA ARG A 98 -23.12 1.54 -24.25
C ARG A 98 -22.75 0.37 -23.34
N VAL A 99 -23.37 0.26 -22.18
CA VAL A 99 -23.18 -0.85 -21.24
C VAL A 99 -23.69 -2.15 -21.87
N ILE A 100 -22.79 -3.11 -22.03
CA ILE A 100 -23.10 -4.46 -22.56
C ILE A 100 -23.10 -5.55 -21.47
N ARG A 101 -22.45 -5.26 -20.32
CA ARG A 101 -22.44 -6.19 -19.17
C ARG A 101 -22.28 -5.43 -17.86
N LYS A 102 -22.98 -5.92 -16.81
CA LYS A 102 -22.82 -5.43 -15.43
C LYS A 102 -22.35 -6.59 -14.57
N LEU A 103 -21.46 -6.28 -13.63
CA LEU A 103 -20.89 -7.24 -12.68
C LEU A 103 -21.08 -6.67 -11.27
N GLY A 104 -21.29 -7.56 -10.32
CA GLY A 104 -21.45 -7.24 -8.91
C GLY A 104 -20.43 -7.93 -8.02
N LYS A 105 -20.55 -7.78 -6.70
CA LYS A 105 -19.63 -8.40 -5.74
C LYS A 105 -19.58 -9.94 -5.85
N GLY A 106 -20.67 -10.58 -6.29
CA GLY A 106 -20.72 -12.03 -6.50
C GLY A 106 -19.91 -12.53 -7.71
N ASP A 107 -19.49 -11.63 -8.61
CA ASP A 107 -18.63 -11.97 -9.75
C ASP A 107 -17.12 -11.90 -9.41
N LEU A 108 -16.77 -11.41 -8.20
CA LEU A 108 -15.39 -11.37 -7.74
C LEU A 108 -14.94 -12.74 -7.28
N ASN A 109 -13.72 -13.10 -7.66
CA ASN A 109 -13.01 -14.20 -7.04
C ASN A 109 -12.40 -13.73 -5.72
N TYR A 110 -12.28 -14.65 -4.75
CA TYR A 110 -11.63 -14.40 -3.47
C TYR A 110 -10.50 -15.41 -3.28
N THR A 111 -9.33 -14.93 -2.90
CA THR A 111 -8.17 -15.79 -2.66
C THR A 111 -7.49 -15.31 -1.38
N GLU A 112 -7.28 -16.23 -0.44
CA GLU A 112 -6.43 -15.99 0.71
C GLU A 112 -4.98 -16.00 0.26
N TYR A 113 -4.24 -14.98 0.70
CA TYR A 113 -2.83 -14.86 0.33
C TYR A 113 -1.99 -15.71 1.26
N SER A 114 -1.61 -16.90 0.81
CA SER A 114 -0.81 -17.83 1.61
C SER A 114 0.48 -18.26 0.89
N GLN A 115 1.25 -17.34 0.35
CA GLN A 115 2.51 -17.73 -0.28
C GLN A 115 3.58 -18.22 0.71
N HIS A 116 3.50 -17.86 2.01
CA HIS A 116 4.53 -18.20 3.00
C HIS A 116 4.00 -18.38 4.43
N LEU A 117 3.00 -19.24 4.64
CA LEU A 117 2.63 -19.89 5.89
C LEU A 117 1.61 -19.24 6.82
N ALA A 118 1.59 -17.96 7.12
CA ALA A 118 0.55 -17.36 7.93
C ALA A 118 0.46 -15.88 7.60
N ASP A 119 -0.52 -15.55 6.77
CA ASP A 119 -0.90 -14.19 6.43
C ASP A 119 -2.41 -14.07 6.60
N ASP A 120 -2.91 -12.95 7.12
CA ASP A 120 -4.34 -12.62 7.16
C ASP A 120 -4.75 -11.78 5.94
N ALA A 121 -3.83 -11.53 5.03
CA ALA A 121 -4.10 -10.86 3.78
C ALA A 121 -4.87 -11.77 2.81
N ALA A 122 -5.86 -11.18 2.19
CA ALA A 122 -6.60 -11.79 1.11
C ALA A 122 -6.85 -10.75 0.01
N TYR A 123 -7.29 -11.20 -1.13
CA TYR A 123 -7.68 -10.28 -2.18
C TYR A 123 -8.91 -10.74 -2.94
N TYR A 124 -9.77 -9.78 -3.25
CA TYR A 124 -10.78 -9.92 -4.27
C TYR A 124 -10.15 -9.58 -5.61
N TRP A 125 -10.41 -10.37 -6.63
CA TRP A 125 -9.89 -10.11 -7.96
C TRP A 125 -10.91 -10.43 -9.04
N LEU A 126 -10.74 -9.76 -10.17
CA LEU A 126 -11.60 -9.93 -11.35
C LEU A 126 -10.77 -9.75 -12.61
N GLU A 127 -10.78 -10.78 -13.45
CA GLU A 127 -10.46 -10.67 -14.87
C GLU A 127 -11.79 -10.47 -15.61
N PRO A 128 -12.08 -9.27 -16.12
CA PRO A 128 -13.39 -9.02 -16.72
C PRO A 128 -13.56 -9.85 -17.98
N PRO A 129 -14.77 -10.46 -18.19
CA PRO A 129 -15.03 -11.28 -19.36
C PRO A 129 -15.23 -10.42 -20.62
N LEU A 130 -14.14 -10.07 -21.28
CA LEU A 130 -14.10 -9.20 -22.44
C LEU A 130 -14.35 -9.99 -23.75
N SER A 131 -15.31 -9.55 -24.54
CA SER A 131 -15.68 -10.20 -25.80
C SER A 131 -15.46 -9.34 -27.04
N VAL A 132 -15.38 -8.00 -26.86
CA VAL A 132 -15.24 -7.02 -27.95
C VAL A 132 -14.14 -6.02 -27.64
N PHE A 133 -13.48 -5.50 -28.69
CA PHE A 133 -12.51 -4.44 -28.61
C PHE A 133 -12.71 -3.46 -29.77
N PRO A 134 -12.49 -2.14 -29.58
CA PRO A 134 -12.20 -1.53 -28.27
C PRO A 134 -13.40 -1.59 -27.34
N CYS A 135 -13.14 -1.59 -26.01
CA CYS A 135 -14.16 -1.58 -25.00
C CYS A 135 -13.68 -0.79 -23.76
N THR A 136 -14.61 -0.43 -22.90
CA THR A 136 -14.31 0.29 -21.67
C THR A 136 -14.84 -0.47 -20.45
N VAL A 137 -14.02 -0.61 -19.42
CA VAL A 137 -14.42 -1.20 -18.14
C VAL A 137 -14.41 -0.11 -17.08
N ARG A 138 -15.48 0.00 -16.30
CA ARG A 138 -15.57 0.89 -15.14
C ARG A 138 -15.76 0.08 -13.87
N TYR A 139 -14.96 0.35 -12.87
CA TYR A 139 -15.04 -0.21 -11.52
C TYR A 139 -15.44 0.86 -10.53
N ARG A 140 -16.38 0.54 -9.64
CA ARG A 140 -16.72 1.37 -8.48
C ARG A 140 -16.78 0.45 -7.26
N TYR A 141 -16.00 0.75 -6.25
CA TYR A 141 -15.99 -0.02 -5.03
C TYR A 141 -15.65 0.83 -3.81
N GLU A 142 -16.06 0.33 -2.66
CA GLU A 142 -15.83 0.96 -1.35
C GLU A 142 -15.07 0.00 -0.46
N THR A 143 -14.02 0.51 0.20
CA THR A 143 -13.29 -0.18 1.26
C THR A 143 -13.44 0.54 2.58
N ALA A 144 -13.52 -0.21 3.68
CA ALA A 144 -13.48 0.34 5.03
C ALA A 144 -12.26 -0.19 5.76
N HIS A 145 -11.64 0.69 6.56
CA HIS A 145 -10.44 0.42 7.33
C HIS A 145 -10.74 0.65 8.82
N LYS A 146 -10.34 -0.27 9.68
CA LYS A 146 -10.55 -0.19 11.12
C LYS A 146 -9.33 -0.72 11.86
N ASN A 147 -8.75 0.09 12.77
CA ASN A 147 -7.57 -0.23 13.55
C ASN A 147 -6.35 -0.64 12.72
N GLY A 148 -6.30 -0.25 11.45
CA GLY A 148 -5.17 -0.47 10.57
C GLY A 148 -4.30 0.77 10.45
N MET A 149 -3.02 0.58 10.10
CA MET A 149 -2.08 1.66 9.91
C MET A 149 -2.32 2.36 8.57
N PHE A 150 -2.74 3.62 8.63
CA PHE A 150 -3.01 4.41 7.43
C PHE A 150 -1.75 4.97 6.76
N GLY A 151 -0.59 4.87 7.40
CA GLY A 151 0.69 5.28 6.82
C GLY A 151 1.17 4.40 5.67
N THR A 152 0.54 3.24 5.47
CA THR A 152 0.75 2.46 4.25
C THR A 152 -0.01 3.02 3.05
N LEU A 153 -0.85 4.04 3.27
CA LEU A 153 -1.63 4.67 2.22
C LEU A 153 -0.70 5.33 1.20
N ARG A 154 -0.84 4.88 -0.01
CA ARG A 154 -0.22 5.48 -1.19
C ARG A 154 -1.23 5.54 -2.32
N PHE A 155 -1.19 6.60 -3.10
CA PHE A 155 -1.96 6.70 -4.33
C PHE A 155 -1.02 6.64 -5.53
N VAL A 156 -1.26 5.68 -6.40
CA VAL A 156 -0.49 5.46 -7.62
C VAL A 156 -1.43 5.64 -8.80
N PRO A 157 -1.43 6.83 -9.45
CA PRO A 157 -2.39 7.15 -10.50
C PRO A 157 -2.24 6.28 -11.74
N LEU A 158 -1.07 5.70 -11.93
CA LEU A 158 -0.77 4.79 -13.02
C LEU A 158 0.35 3.82 -12.58
N SER A 159 0.11 2.53 -12.66
CA SER A 159 1.11 1.51 -12.26
C SER A 159 2.22 1.32 -13.29
N THR A 160 1.91 1.59 -14.56
CA THR A 160 2.85 1.58 -15.69
C THR A 160 2.37 2.54 -16.78
N ASP A 161 3.27 3.17 -17.47
CA ASP A 161 3.01 3.95 -18.68
C ASP A 161 3.48 3.22 -19.96
N ILE A 162 4.07 2.02 -19.83
CA ILE A 162 4.43 1.19 -20.99
C ILE A 162 3.14 0.60 -21.59
N GLY A 163 2.77 1.12 -22.77
CA GLY A 163 1.55 0.75 -23.46
C GLY A 163 0.26 1.23 -22.78
N VAL A 164 0.35 2.07 -21.74
CA VAL A 164 -0.80 2.58 -20.99
C VAL A 164 -0.74 4.09 -20.85
N ALA A 165 -1.76 4.78 -21.36
CA ALA A 165 -1.93 6.23 -21.20
C ALA A 165 -2.83 6.54 -20.01
N LEU A 166 -2.72 7.75 -19.48
CA LEU A 166 -3.57 8.30 -18.44
C LEU A 166 -4.29 9.54 -18.97
N GLU A 167 -5.62 9.57 -18.91
CA GLU A 167 -6.39 10.77 -19.25
C GLU A 167 -6.57 11.66 -18.01
N LYS A 168 -7.00 11.07 -16.88
CA LYS A 168 -7.22 11.83 -15.65
C LYS A 168 -7.04 10.95 -14.42
N ALA A 169 -6.35 11.45 -13.42
CA ALA A 169 -6.38 10.86 -12.08
C ALA A 169 -6.57 11.94 -11.01
N ARG A 170 -7.26 11.57 -9.94
CA ARG A 170 -7.56 12.45 -8.81
C ARG A 170 -7.59 11.67 -7.50
N PHE A 171 -6.93 12.22 -6.51
CA PHE A 171 -7.03 11.72 -5.14
C PHE A 171 -7.60 12.82 -4.24
N ARG A 172 -8.61 12.49 -3.46
CA ARG A 172 -9.19 13.38 -2.44
C ARG A 172 -9.00 12.76 -1.06
N LEU A 173 -8.48 13.56 -0.14
CA LEU A 173 -8.37 13.23 1.27
C LEU A 173 -9.25 14.17 2.06
N SER A 174 -10.15 13.63 2.88
CA SER A 174 -10.97 14.37 3.82
C SER A 174 -10.61 13.94 5.24
N THR A 175 -10.23 14.90 6.09
CA THR A 175 -9.86 14.65 7.50
C THR A 175 -10.72 15.50 8.42
N PRO A 176 -10.85 15.19 9.72
CA PRO A 176 -11.35 16.15 10.71
C PRO A 176 -10.57 17.47 10.62
N ALA A 177 -11.24 18.60 10.83
CA ALA A 177 -10.58 19.90 10.75
C ALA A 177 -9.41 20.00 11.74
N GLY A 178 -8.25 20.48 11.26
CA GLY A 178 -7.03 20.60 12.04
C GLY A 178 -6.25 19.29 12.26
N TYR A 179 -6.70 18.16 11.68
CA TYR A 179 -5.91 16.93 11.75
C TYR A 179 -4.60 17.06 10.96
N ALA A 180 -3.48 16.76 11.62
CA ALA A 180 -2.17 16.85 11.02
C ALA A 180 -1.77 15.54 10.32
N PHE A 181 -1.19 15.65 9.14
CA PHE A 181 -0.55 14.56 8.41
C PHE A 181 0.57 15.11 7.54
N ASN A 182 1.52 14.27 7.18
CA ASN A 182 2.51 14.58 6.16
C ASN A 182 2.12 13.91 4.85
N CYS A 183 2.41 14.56 3.72
CA CYS A 183 2.28 13.96 2.41
C CYS A 183 3.49 14.29 1.54
N ARG A 184 3.79 13.40 0.61
CA ARG A 184 4.86 13.60 -0.36
C ARG A 184 4.49 12.95 -1.68
N CYS A 185 4.58 13.72 -2.75
CA CYS A 185 4.49 13.21 -4.11
C CYS A 185 5.89 13.16 -4.73
N THR A 186 6.29 12.01 -5.22
CA THR A 186 7.62 11.77 -5.80
C THR A 186 7.52 10.88 -7.04
N PRO A 187 8.39 10.99 -8.05
CA PRO A 187 9.51 11.93 -8.16
C PRO A 187 9.10 13.36 -8.53
N PHE A 188 7.85 13.59 -8.92
CA PHE A 188 7.33 14.89 -9.31
C PHE A 188 6.39 15.43 -8.24
N PRO A 189 6.63 16.62 -7.69
CA PRO A 189 5.74 17.21 -6.70
C PRO A 189 4.40 17.58 -7.34
N VAL A 190 3.32 17.23 -6.65
CA VAL A 190 1.95 17.66 -6.97
C VAL A 190 1.36 18.20 -5.69
N GLU A 191 0.95 19.47 -5.70
CA GLU A 191 0.36 20.12 -4.53
C GLU A 191 -1.16 19.99 -4.55
N PRO A 192 -1.81 19.84 -3.40
CA PRO A 192 -3.27 19.75 -3.32
C PRO A 192 -3.93 21.14 -3.35
N VAL A 193 -5.12 21.18 -3.92
CA VAL A 193 -6.07 22.25 -3.60
C VAL A 193 -6.73 21.91 -2.25
N ARG A 194 -6.72 22.88 -1.31
CA ARG A 194 -7.29 22.71 0.03
C ARG A 194 -8.52 23.58 0.23
N HIS A 195 -9.55 23.02 0.86
CA HIS A 195 -10.71 23.79 1.37
C HIS A 195 -11.25 23.14 2.66
N THR A 196 -11.85 23.94 3.53
CA THR A 196 -12.49 23.46 4.75
C THR A 196 -14.00 23.61 4.58
N ASP A 197 -14.75 22.53 4.80
CA ASP A 197 -16.20 22.51 4.76
C ASP A 197 -16.74 21.56 5.84
N ARG A 198 -17.81 21.99 6.51
CA ARG A 198 -18.56 21.20 7.52
C ARG A 198 -17.68 20.54 8.57
N GLY A 199 -16.67 21.25 9.08
CA GLY A 199 -15.75 20.75 10.11
C GLY A 199 -14.73 19.72 9.60
N ARG A 200 -14.49 19.69 8.31
CA ARG A 200 -13.49 18.83 7.67
C ARG A 200 -12.56 19.63 6.78
N ASP A 201 -11.28 19.27 6.81
CA ASP A 201 -10.29 19.72 5.84
C ASP A 201 -10.27 18.75 4.67
N ASN A 202 -10.42 19.29 3.47
CA ASN A 202 -10.45 18.53 2.22
C ASN A 202 -9.27 18.93 1.34
N TYR A 203 -8.58 17.95 0.82
CA TYR A 203 -7.40 18.10 -0.02
C TYR A 203 -7.65 17.34 -1.33
N GLU A 204 -7.39 17.99 -2.46
CA GLU A 204 -7.53 17.37 -3.77
C GLU A 204 -6.23 17.48 -4.57
N TRP A 205 -5.66 16.34 -4.93
CA TRP A 205 -4.55 16.23 -5.88
C TRP A 205 -5.08 15.80 -7.23
N THR A 206 -4.77 16.58 -8.26
CA THR A 206 -5.10 16.26 -9.65
C THR A 206 -3.82 15.98 -10.42
N PHE A 207 -3.77 14.84 -11.09
CA PHE A 207 -2.62 14.40 -11.88
C PHE A 207 -2.89 14.66 -13.36
N PRO A 208 -1.93 15.25 -14.07
CA PRO A 208 -2.09 15.57 -15.49
C PRO A 208 -2.17 14.32 -16.34
N SER A 209 -2.75 14.46 -17.52
CA SER A 209 -2.73 13.42 -18.56
C SER A 209 -1.31 13.03 -18.95
N ARG A 210 -1.11 11.76 -19.31
CA ARG A 210 0.17 11.21 -19.76
C ARG A 210 -0.05 10.28 -20.95
N THR A 211 0.77 10.41 -21.97
CA THR A 211 0.79 9.49 -23.11
C THR A 211 1.48 8.18 -22.73
N ALA A 212 1.12 7.10 -23.41
CA ALA A 212 1.82 5.83 -23.26
C ALA A 212 3.23 5.92 -23.88
N VAL A 213 4.16 5.19 -23.29
CA VAL A 213 5.51 5.01 -23.81
C VAL A 213 5.69 3.60 -24.37
N LEU A 214 6.63 3.43 -25.28
CA LEU A 214 7.06 2.11 -25.73
C LEU A 214 7.94 1.45 -24.68
N ASP A 215 7.97 0.13 -24.70
CA ASP A 215 8.93 -0.64 -23.90
C ASP A 215 10.29 -0.58 -24.60
N GLU A 216 11.24 0.09 -23.97
CA GLU A 216 12.59 0.29 -24.51
C GLU A 216 13.64 -0.30 -23.57
N PRO A 217 14.74 -0.83 -24.12
CA PRO A 217 15.85 -1.29 -23.29
C PRO A 217 16.34 -0.18 -22.34
N LEU A 218 16.58 -0.52 -21.08
CA LEU A 218 17.09 0.38 -20.04
C LEU A 218 16.12 1.50 -19.62
N ILE A 219 14.84 1.42 -19.98
CA ILE A 219 13.85 2.37 -19.50
C ILE A 219 13.84 2.37 -17.95
N PRO A 220 13.94 3.53 -17.29
CA PRO A 220 13.88 3.57 -15.83
C PRO A 220 12.59 2.93 -15.28
N PRO A 221 12.59 2.33 -14.10
CA PRO A 221 11.41 1.71 -13.52
C PRO A 221 10.27 2.75 -13.32
N ALA A 222 9.03 2.30 -13.40
CA ALA A 222 7.84 3.17 -13.34
C ALA A 222 7.85 4.12 -12.12
N ARG A 223 8.34 3.67 -10.95
CA ARG A 223 8.46 4.49 -9.71
C ARG A 223 9.38 5.71 -9.86
N GLU A 224 10.28 5.73 -10.84
CA GLU A 224 11.18 6.85 -11.13
C GLU A 224 10.61 7.79 -12.20
N ARG A 225 9.57 7.35 -12.90
CA ARG A 225 8.94 8.06 -14.03
C ARG A 225 7.51 8.53 -13.74
N LEU A 226 6.82 7.87 -12.80
CA LEU A 226 5.42 8.11 -12.49
C LEU A 226 5.25 8.67 -11.08
N PRO A 227 4.35 9.63 -10.87
CA PRO A 227 4.10 10.18 -9.54
C PRO A 227 3.48 9.13 -8.62
N ILE A 228 3.97 9.09 -7.39
CA ILE A 228 3.40 8.33 -6.29
C ILE A 228 3.18 9.28 -5.13
N LEU A 229 1.96 9.37 -4.65
CA LEU A 229 1.60 10.19 -3.49
C LEU A 229 1.59 9.30 -2.24
N TYR A 230 2.42 9.65 -1.27
CA TYR A 230 2.51 8.98 0.02
C TYR A 230 1.88 9.84 1.11
N PHE A 231 1.27 9.19 2.10
CA PHE A 231 0.69 9.82 3.28
C PHE A 231 1.27 9.21 4.54
N ALA A 232 1.44 10.05 5.56
CA ALA A 232 1.85 9.67 6.89
C ALA A 232 0.98 10.43 7.91
N PRO A 233 0.00 9.78 8.54
CA PRO A 233 -0.82 10.39 9.58
C PRO A 233 0.04 10.73 10.79
N SER A 234 -0.18 11.89 11.43
CA SER A 234 0.50 12.21 12.68
C SER A 234 0.09 11.27 13.81
N GLU A 235 -1.17 10.83 13.83
CA GLU A 235 -1.66 9.85 14.80
C GLU A 235 -2.36 8.70 14.07
N PHE A 236 -2.09 7.49 14.52
CA PHE A 236 -2.72 6.29 13.97
C PHE A 236 -2.93 5.24 15.06
N THR A 237 -3.90 4.36 14.82
CA THR A 237 -4.10 3.14 15.59
C THR A 237 -3.73 1.94 14.71
N TYR A 238 -2.94 1.02 15.27
CA TYR A 238 -2.66 -0.26 14.65
C TYR A 238 -2.95 -1.38 15.65
N ASP A 239 -3.97 -2.19 15.36
CA ASP A 239 -4.60 -3.13 16.30
C ASP A 239 -5.04 -2.40 17.58
N LYS A 240 -4.40 -2.64 18.69
CA LYS A 240 -4.66 -2.01 20.01
C LYS A 240 -3.62 -0.96 20.39
N THR A 241 -2.63 -0.72 19.54
CA THR A 241 -1.56 0.25 19.79
C THR A 241 -1.84 1.57 19.13
N GLN A 242 -1.30 2.64 19.69
CA GLN A 242 -1.36 4.00 19.15
C GLN A 242 0.05 4.46 18.82
N GLY A 243 0.23 5.06 17.65
CA GLY A 243 1.50 5.57 17.17
C GLY A 243 1.40 6.93 16.53
N ASN A 244 2.56 7.50 16.21
CA ASN A 244 2.69 8.79 15.57
C ASN A 244 3.73 8.73 14.45
N MET A 245 3.39 9.26 13.27
CA MET A 245 4.25 9.29 12.08
C MET A 245 4.64 10.72 11.66
N GLN A 246 4.56 11.68 12.56
CA GLN A 246 4.97 13.04 12.23
C GLN A 246 6.44 13.12 11.83
N ASP A 247 7.27 12.28 12.45
CA ASP A 247 8.70 12.14 12.16
C ASP A 247 9.22 10.74 12.51
N TRP A 248 10.44 10.43 12.11
CA TRP A 248 11.08 9.15 12.41
C TRP A 248 11.30 8.89 13.91
N PRO A 249 11.71 9.87 14.76
CA PRO A 249 11.80 9.65 16.20
C PRO A 249 10.48 9.20 16.84
N ARG A 250 9.36 9.85 16.51
CA ARG A 250 8.06 9.47 17.06
C ARG A 250 7.60 8.09 16.55
N PHE A 251 7.84 7.82 15.27
CA PHE A 251 7.57 6.50 14.72
C PHE A 251 8.46 5.43 15.38
N GLY A 252 9.74 5.75 15.65
CA GLY A 252 10.68 4.90 16.39
C GLY A 252 10.19 4.56 17.79
N VAL A 253 9.64 5.52 18.53
CA VAL A 253 9.05 5.28 19.86
C VAL A 253 7.91 4.26 19.80
N TRP A 254 7.05 4.31 18.77
CA TRP A 254 6.02 3.31 18.59
C TRP A 254 6.60 1.92 18.28
N MET A 255 7.60 1.87 17.39
CA MET A 255 8.29 0.61 17.06
C MET A 255 8.98 0.01 18.29
N ASP A 256 9.64 0.85 19.11
CA ASP A 256 10.27 0.42 20.36
C ASP A 256 9.25 -0.15 21.36
N GLY A 257 8.06 0.46 21.43
CA GLY A 257 6.93 -0.05 22.19
C GLY A 257 6.46 -1.44 21.72
N LEU A 258 6.57 -1.76 20.43
CA LEU A 258 6.26 -3.10 19.91
C LEU A 258 7.33 -4.15 20.29
N LEU A 259 8.56 -3.72 20.52
CA LEU A 259 9.69 -4.56 20.95
C LEU A 259 9.72 -4.77 22.48
N ALA A 260 9.09 -3.87 23.24
CA ALA A 260 9.16 -3.87 24.69
C ALA A 260 8.73 -5.21 25.30
N GLY A 261 9.59 -5.77 26.16
CA GLY A 261 9.36 -7.05 26.85
C GLY A 261 9.56 -8.31 25.99
N ARG A 262 9.89 -8.17 24.68
CA ARG A 262 10.00 -9.30 23.76
C ARG A 262 11.42 -9.86 23.61
N GLY A 263 12.39 -9.22 24.25
CA GLY A 263 13.79 -9.65 24.26
C GLY A 263 14.19 -10.56 25.42
N GLN A 264 13.25 -11.06 26.24
CA GLN A 264 13.58 -11.93 27.37
C GLN A 264 14.09 -13.29 26.88
N LEU A 265 15.28 -13.66 27.35
CA LEU A 265 15.91 -14.93 27.02
C LEU A 265 15.71 -15.95 28.15
N PRO A 266 15.34 -17.22 27.84
CA PRO A 266 15.32 -18.29 28.81
C PRO A 266 16.70 -18.53 29.42
N PRO A 267 16.83 -18.96 30.71
CA PRO A 267 18.12 -19.23 31.35
C PRO A 267 19.01 -20.21 30.58
N ALA A 268 18.41 -21.23 29.98
CA ALA A 268 19.14 -22.19 29.15
C ALA A 268 19.84 -21.53 27.96
N LEU A 269 19.15 -20.61 27.26
CA LEU A 269 19.73 -19.86 26.14
C LEU A 269 20.80 -18.87 26.62
N GLN A 270 20.61 -18.24 27.77
CA GLN A 270 21.63 -17.36 28.34
C GLN A 270 22.92 -18.12 28.60
N ALA A 271 22.85 -19.33 29.18
CA ALA A 271 24.00 -20.19 29.37
C ALA A 271 24.68 -20.56 28.03
N GLU A 272 23.90 -20.98 27.02
CA GLU A 272 24.44 -21.29 25.68
C GLU A 272 25.18 -20.08 25.06
N ILE A 273 24.65 -18.85 25.23
CA ILE A 273 25.26 -17.63 24.73
C ILE A 273 26.58 -17.36 25.45
N HIS A 274 26.65 -17.49 26.78
CA HIS A 274 27.86 -17.33 27.56
C HIS A 274 28.93 -18.37 27.18
N ASP A 275 28.55 -19.64 27.11
CA ASP A 275 29.45 -20.71 26.65
C ASP A 275 30.03 -20.43 25.27
N LEU A 276 29.24 -19.84 24.37
CA LEU A 276 29.66 -19.52 23.00
C LEU A 276 30.59 -18.31 22.93
N THR A 277 30.39 -17.30 23.83
CA THR A 277 31.00 -15.97 23.63
C THR A 277 31.98 -15.54 24.70
N ASP A 278 31.98 -16.08 25.93
CA ASP A 278 32.80 -15.57 27.02
C ASP A 278 34.33 -15.72 26.79
N THR A 279 34.73 -16.72 26.02
CA THR A 279 36.12 -16.91 25.64
C THR A 279 36.59 -16.05 24.46
N ILE A 280 35.68 -15.31 23.83
CA ILE A 280 35.96 -14.46 22.68
C ILE A 280 36.13 -13.02 23.13
N PRO A 281 37.34 -12.44 23.15
CA PRO A 281 37.54 -11.05 23.57
C PRO A 281 37.14 -10.03 22.52
N ASP A 282 37.15 -10.38 21.26
CA ASP A 282 36.89 -9.48 20.13
C ASP A 282 35.37 -9.31 19.88
N LYS A 283 34.87 -8.09 19.95
CA LYS A 283 33.44 -7.76 19.75
C LYS A 283 32.90 -8.26 18.42
N ARG A 284 33.65 -8.08 17.33
CA ARG A 284 33.23 -8.50 16.00
C ARG A 284 33.07 -10.00 15.89
N ARG A 285 34.01 -10.75 16.45
CA ARG A 285 33.96 -12.22 16.49
C ARG A 285 32.82 -12.73 17.37
N LYS A 286 32.46 -12.04 18.48
CA LYS A 286 31.29 -12.36 19.26
C LYS A 286 30.01 -12.20 18.40
N ILE A 287 29.87 -11.07 17.69
CA ILE A 287 28.74 -10.80 16.80
C ILE A 287 28.64 -11.89 15.72
N GLU A 288 29.74 -12.25 15.08
CA GLU A 288 29.79 -13.31 14.07
C GLU A 288 29.39 -14.69 14.65
N ALA A 289 29.82 -15.02 15.88
CA ALA A 289 29.46 -16.27 16.53
C ALA A 289 27.95 -16.34 16.81
N LEU A 290 27.35 -15.27 17.34
CA LEU A 290 25.92 -15.18 17.59
C LEU A 290 25.10 -15.20 16.31
N TYR A 291 25.53 -14.51 15.27
CA TYR A 291 24.85 -14.52 13.96
C TYR A 291 24.90 -15.92 13.31
N ARG A 292 26.03 -16.61 13.39
CA ARG A 292 26.15 -18.01 12.95
C ARG A 292 25.31 -18.97 13.79
N TYR A 293 25.20 -18.72 15.11
CA TYR A 293 24.33 -19.50 15.99
C TYR A 293 22.87 -19.33 15.54
N LEU A 294 22.41 -18.10 15.33
CA LEU A 294 21.09 -17.82 14.78
C LEU A 294 20.83 -18.63 13.50
N GLY A 295 21.70 -18.51 12.49
CA GLY A 295 21.53 -19.17 11.20
C GLY A 295 21.57 -20.70 11.25
N ARG A 296 22.23 -21.30 12.26
CA ARG A 296 22.27 -22.76 12.45
C ARG A 296 21.11 -23.31 13.25
N THR A 297 20.55 -22.52 14.16
CA THR A 297 19.53 -22.99 15.11
C THR A 297 18.12 -22.60 14.74
N THR A 298 17.96 -21.68 13.80
CA THR A 298 16.64 -21.19 13.36
C THR A 298 16.48 -21.29 11.86
N ARG A 299 15.23 -21.19 11.41
CA ARG A 299 14.85 -21.06 10.00
C ARG A 299 13.92 -19.86 9.81
N TYR A 300 13.99 -19.26 8.63
CA TYR A 300 13.09 -18.19 8.26
C TYR A 300 11.70 -18.74 7.93
N VAL A 301 10.67 -18.22 8.59
CA VAL A 301 9.26 -18.53 8.35
C VAL A 301 8.48 -17.24 8.44
N SER A 302 7.88 -16.81 7.32
CA SER A 302 7.10 -15.57 7.29
C SER A 302 5.76 -15.72 8.03
N ILE A 303 5.50 -14.84 9.02
CA ILE A 303 4.24 -14.77 9.78
C ILE A 303 3.82 -13.30 9.81
N GLN A 304 2.67 -12.98 9.17
CA GLN A 304 2.19 -11.61 8.97
C GLN A 304 0.74 -11.44 9.48
N LEU A 305 0.41 -12.04 10.62
CA LEU A 305 -0.95 -12.01 11.18
C LEU A 305 -1.15 -10.75 12.02
N GLY A 306 -2.05 -9.89 11.61
CA GLY A 306 -2.47 -8.69 12.35
C GLY A 306 -1.30 -7.85 12.83
N ILE A 307 -1.22 -7.60 14.16
CA ILE A 307 -0.09 -6.86 14.76
C ILE A 307 1.26 -7.51 14.45
N GLY A 308 1.31 -8.83 14.23
CA GLY A 308 2.51 -9.57 13.84
C GLY A 308 3.08 -9.12 12.49
N GLY A 309 2.34 -8.34 11.69
CA GLY A 309 2.89 -7.62 10.53
C GLY A 309 3.99 -6.62 10.92
N TRP A 310 3.97 -6.11 12.16
CA TRP A 310 4.94 -5.12 12.69
C TRP A 310 5.62 -5.57 13.98
N GLN A 311 4.88 -6.21 14.89
CA GLN A 311 5.40 -6.67 16.17
C GLN A 311 6.16 -7.99 15.99
N PRO A 312 7.41 -8.11 16.49
CA PRO A 312 8.14 -9.36 16.46
C PRO A 312 7.58 -10.40 17.42
N MET A 313 7.80 -11.66 17.11
CA MET A 313 7.65 -12.78 18.05
C MET A 313 8.65 -12.64 19.20
N ASP A 314 8.28 -13.08 20.41
CA ASP A 314 9.18 -13.07 21.57
C ASP A 314 10.42 -13.92 21.34
N ALA A 315 11.58 -13.48 21.83
CA ALA A 315 12.85 -14.19 21.72
C ALA A 315 12.77 -15.61 22.32
N ALA A 316 12.08 -15.78 23.44
CA ALA A 316 11.83 -17.09 24.06
C ALA A 316 11.03 -18.03 23.14
N THR A 317 10.03 -17.50 22.45
CA THR A 317 9.23 -18.25 21.46
C THR A 317 10.04 -18.67 20.25
N VAL A 318 10.91 -17.79 19.73
CA VAL A 318 11.84 -18.12 18.64
C VAL A 318 12.81 -19.23 19.09
N TYR A 319 13.37 -19.13 20.30
CA TYR A 319 14.24 -20.16 20.85
C TYR A 319 13.54 -21.52 20.95
N ALA A 320 12.31 -21.57 21.44
CA ALA A 320 11.55 -22.80 21.60
C ALA A 320 11.18 -23.43 20.25
N ASN A 321 10.71 -22.62 19.30
CA ASN A 321 10.13 -23.09 18.03
C ASN A 321 11.18 -23.22 16.92
N LYS A 322 12.36 -22.60 17.07
CA LYS A 322 13.46 -22.59 16.10
C LYS A 322 13.08 -21.99 14.75
N PHE A 323 12.15 -21.03 14.72
CA PHE A 323 11.82 -20.27 13.53
C PHE A 323 11.31 -18.86 13.87
N GLY A 324 11.32 -17.99 12.87
CA GLY A 324 10.74 -16.65 12.89
C GLY A 324 10.86 -15.95 11.55
N ASP A 325 10.14 -14.85 11.40
CA ASP A 325 10.30 -13.96 10.26
C ASP A 325 11.44 -12.94 10.49
N CYS A 326 11.62 -11.99 9.57
CA CYS A 326 12.68 -10.98 9.69
C CYS A 326 12.59 -10.20 11.02
N LYS A 327 11.38 -9.88 11.48
CA LYS A 327 11.17 -9.15 12.74
C LYS A 327 11.56 -9.99 13.94
N ALA A 328 11.07 -11.24 13.97
CA ALA A 328 11.31 -12.19 15.06
C ALA A 328 12.78 -12.55 15.18
N LEU A 329 13.45 -12.86 14.06
CA LEU A 329 14.89 -13.22 14.04
C LEU A 329 15.76 -12.02 14.40
N SER A 330 15.44 -10.81 13.93
CA SER A 330 16.15 -9.60 14.32
C SER A 330 15.98 -9.30 15.81
N ASN A 331 14.77 -9.41 16.38
CA ASN A 331 14.53 -9.24 17.82
C ASN A 331 15.29 -10.29 18.64
N TYR A 332 15.30 -11.53 18.18
CA TYR A 332 16.00 -12.62 18.85
C TYR A 332 17.52 -12.39 18.87
N LEU A 333 18.10 -11.97 17.74
CA LEU A 333 19.53 -11.63 17.68
C LEU A 333 19.85 -10.38 18.52
N HIS A 334 18.97 -9.36 18.50
CA HIS A 334 19.09 -8.20 19.36
C HIS A 334 19.18 -8.57 20.85
N ALA A 335 18.30 -9.47 21.30
CA ALA A 335 18.31 -9.98 22.68
C ALA A 335 19.59 -10.74 23.01
N MET A 336 20.09 -11.59 22.09
CA MET A 336 21.36 -12.31 22.28
C MET A 336 22.56 -11.37 22.36
N LEU A 337 22.59 -10.34 21.53
CA LEU A 337 23.65 -9.30 21.56
C LEU A 337 23.61 -8.51 22.87
N ALA A 338 22.41 -8.14 23.33
CA ALA A 338 22.23 -7.46 24.60
C ALA A 338 22.69 -8.29 25.81
N ALA A 339 22.53 -9.61 25.79
CA ALA A 339 23.06 -10.52 26.82
C ALA A 339 24.59 -10.53 26.89
N CYS A 340 25.28 -10.06 25.84
CA CYS A 340 26.73 -9.90 25.76
C CYS A 340 27.17 -8.42 25.89
N ASP A 341 26.31 -7.53 26.38
CA ASP A 341 26.54 -6.07 26.45
C ASP A 341 26.90 -5.45 25.10
N ILE A 342 26.35 -5.99 24.01
CA ILE A 342 26.56 -5.47 22.66
C ILE A 342 25.33 -4.70 22.22
N GLU A 343 25.50 -3.36 22.11
CA GLU A 343 24.45 -2.46 21.58
C GLU A 343 24.12 -2.80 20.12
N SER A 344 22.84 -2.81 19.80
CA SER A 344 22.34 -2.97 18.44
C SER A 344 21.03 -2.21 18.24
N PHE A 345 20.72 -1.85 17.01
CA PHE A 345 19.53 -1.08 16.63
C PHE A 345 18.64 -1.91 15.71
N TYR A 346 17.39 -2.10 16.14
CA TYR A 346 16.36 -2.68 15.28
C TYR A 346 16.05 -1.70 14.16
N THR A 347 16.20 -2.13 12.91
CA THR A 347 16.16 -1.25 11.74
C THR A 347 15.20 -1.78 10.70
N ILE A 348 14.25 -0.93 10.26
CA ILE A 348 13.39 -1.23 9.13
C ILE A 348 14.03 -0.71 7.83
N ILE A 349 13.95 -1.53 6.78
CA ILE A 349 14.54 -1.21 5.47
C ILE A 349 13.61 -1.63 4.34
N HIS A 350 13.95 -1.20 3.12
CA HIS A 350 13.34 -1.73 1.90
C HIS A 350 14.40 -2.46 1.06
N THR A 351 14.19 -3.74 0.80
CA THR A 351 15.16 -4.60 0.09
C THR A 351 15.39 -4.21 -1.37
N GLN A 352 14.43 -3.52 -2.00
CA GLN A 352 14.48 -3.13 -3.41
C GLN A 352 14.49 -1.62 -3.64
N ASN A 353 14.10 -0.81 -2.65
CA ASN A 353 14.06 0.64 -2.77
C ASN A 353 15.27 1.27 -2.08
N LYS A 354 16.17 1.86 -2.86
CA LYS A 354 17.39 2.50 -2.37
C LYS A 354 17.16 3.93 -1.84
N HIS A 355 15.96 4.49 -2.02
CA HIS A 355 15.65 5.89 -1.76
C HIS A 355 14.57 6.03 -0.68
N ILE A 356 14.92 5.69 0.57
CA ILE A 356 14.08 6.00 1.73
C ILE A 356 14.28 7.48 2.09
N PRO A 357 13.23 8.33 2.06
CA PRO A 357 13.37 9.72 2.46
C PRO A 357 13.72 9.81 3.95
N ARG A 358 14.80 10.51 4.28
CA ARG A 358 15.24 10.68 5.67
C ARG A 358 14.33 11.58 6.49
N ASP A 359 13.60 12.43 5.82
CA ASP A 359 12.76 13.51 6.36
C ASP A 359 11.26 13.24 6.22
N PHE A 360 10.87 12.02 5.87
CA PHE A 360 9.47 11.62 5.71
C PHE A 360 9.25 10.22 6.28
N ALA A 361 8.72 10.17 7.51
CA ALA A 361 8.42 8.92 8.18
C ALA A 361 7.16 8.28 7.58
N THR A 362 7.32 7.16 6.91
CA THR A 362 6.21 6.33 6.41
C THR A 362 6.63 4.87 6.28
N PRO A 363 5.86 3.93 6.84
CA PRO A 363 6.14 2.51 6.69
C PRO A 363 5.86 1.99 5.27
N ALA A 364 5.13 2.75 4.43
CA ALA A 364 4.85 2.38 3.03
C ALA A 364 6.11 2.14 2.18
N ILE A 365 7.27 2.54 2.67
CA ILE A 365 8.56 2.39 2.00
C ILE A 365 9.46 1.33 2.66
N ALA A 366 8.97 0.59 3.65
CA ALA A 366 9.71 -0.49 4.32
C ALA A 366 9.03 -1.84 4.06
N ASN A 367 9.83 -2.90 3.91
CA ASN A 367 9.33 -4.27 3.72
C ASN A 367 10.17 -5.33 4.45
N HIS A 368 11.18 -4.92 5.23
CA HIS A 368 12.08 -5.85 5.89
C HIS A 368 12.64 -5.26 7.19
N ALA A 369 13.07 -6.11 8.11
CA ALA A 369 13.73 -5.75 9.35
C ALA A 369 15.09 -6.42 9.45
N ILE A 370 16.09 -5.66 9.92
CA ILE A 370 17.47 -6.09 10.14
C ILE A 370 18.01 -5.47 11.43
N LEU A 371 19.23 -5.81 11.82
CA LEU A 371 19.96 -5.11 12.89
C LEU A 371 21.10 -4.27 12.37
N GLY A 372 21.26 -3.06 12.92
CA GLY A 372 22.49 -2.28 12.85
C GLY A 372 23.27 -2.45 14.14
N VAL A 373 24.53 -2.91 14.06
CA VAL A 373 25.40 -3.12 15.23
C VAL A 373 26.64 -2.22 15.11
N PRO A 374 26.77 -1.17 15.93
CA PRO A 374 27.97 -0.33 15.92
C PRO A 374 29.21 -1.14 16.23
N CYS A 375 30.18 -1.10 15.34
CA CYS A 375 31.45 -1.81 15.48
C CYS A 375 32.61 -0.93 15.03
N GLN A 376 33.45 -0.49 15.98
CA GLN A 376 34.55 0.43 15.73
C GLN A 376 34.08 1.77 15.10
N ARG A 377 34.44 2.06 13.84
CA ARG A 377 34.04 3.25 13.10
C ARG A 377 32.96 2.98 12.06
N ASP A 378 32.37 1.80 12.08
CA ASP A 378 31.41 1.34 11.10
C ASP A 378 30.18 0.72 11.79
N THR A 379 29.17 0.39 11.02
CA THR A 379 27.97 -0.35 11.45
C THR A 379 27.90 -1.66 10.68
N LEU A 380 27.85 -2.78 11.40
CA LEU A 380 27.56 -4.07 10.80
C LEU A 380 26.05 -4.18 10.60
N TRP A 381 25.62 -4.44 9.37
CA TRP A 381 24.24 -4.69 9.03
C TRP A 381 23.99 -6.18 8.95
N LEU A 382 23.09 -6.70 9.78
CA LEU A 382 22.79 -8.12 9.93
C LEU A 382 21.31 -8.37 9.57
N GLY A 383 21.05 -9.19 8.53
CA GLY A 383 19.72 -9.50 8.04
C GLY A 383 19.63 -10.84 7.34
#